data_18aa0c993a02ff5c3fc34341031b5cbc
#
_entry.id   18aa0c993a02ff5c3fc34341031b5cbc
#
_cell.length_a   1.000
_cell.length_b   1.000
_cell.length_c   1.000
_cell.angle_alpha   90.00
_cell.angle_beta   90.00
_cell.angle_gamma   90.00
#
_symmetry.space_group_name_H-M   'P 1'
#
loop_
_entity.id
_entity.type
_entity.pdbx_description
1 polymer ?
#
loop_
_entity_poly.entity_id
_entity_poly.type
_entity_poly.pdbx_seq_one_letter_code
_entity_poly.pdbx_strand_id
1 'polypeptide(L)'
;MEINMKTVRVVAAVIKAINENGEPIIFATQRGYGEFKGGWEFPGGKIEAGETPQEALKREIMEELDTEISVGELIETIEYDYPTFHLSMDCFWCEIVKGDLVLKEHEAAKWLKKEQLDDVEWLPADVTIIKTIKAEF
;
A
#
# COMPACT_ATOMS: atom_id res chain seq x y z
N MET A 1 -4.44 -27.83 22.06
CA MET A 1 -3.57 -27.76 20.88
C MET A 1 -3.51 -26.32 20.39
N GLU A 2 -2.32 -25.79 20.29
CA GLU A 2 -2.14 -24.44 19.74
C GLU A 2 -2.16 -24.47 18.23
N ILE A 3 -2.90 -23.53 17.65
CA ILE A 3 -2.88 -23.32 16.21
C ILE A 3 -1.96 -22.13 15.97
N ASN A 4 -0.81 -22.38 15.35
CA ASN A 4 0.12 -21.33 15.00
C ASN A 4 -0.18 -20.79 13.62
N MET A 5 -0.67 -19.55 13.56
CA MET A 5 -0.85 -18.88 12.29
C MET A 5 0.48 -18.39 11.76
N LYS A 6 0.69 -18.59 10.46
CA LYS A 6 1.87 -18.03 9.79
C LYS A 6 1.74 -16.52 9.75
N THR A 7 2.84 -15.82 10.06
CA THR A 7 2.92 -14.38 9.91
C THR A 7 3.46 -14.06 8.52
N VAL A 8 2.73 -13.25 7.78
CA VAL A 8 3.14 -12.75 6.47
C VAL A 8 3.54 -11.29 6.64
N ARG A 9 4.80 -10.98 6.38
CA ARG A 9 5.32 -9.62 6.49
C ARG A 9 5.31 -8.94 5.14
N VAL A 10 4.60 -7.81 5.05
CA VAL A 10 4.46 -7.05 3.83
C VAL A 10 4.76 -5.57 4.06
N VAL A 11 4.98 -4.87 2.98
CA VAL A 11 5.17 -3.41 2.97
C VAL A 11 4.17 -2.78 2.03
N ALA A 12 3.75 -1.56 2.33
CA ALA A 12 2.82 -0.81 1.50
C ALA A 12 3.29 0.62 1.32
N ALA A 13 3.17 1.13 0.11
CA ALA A 13 3.57 2.49 -0.24
C ALA A 13 2.35 3.40 -0.30
N VAL A 14 2.32 4.39 0.58
CA VAL A 14 1.35 5.48 0.51
C VAL A 14 2.02 6.59 -0.29
N ILE A 15 1.87 6.54 -1.61
CA ILE A 15 2.52 7.47 -2.53
C ILE A 15 1.74 8.78 -2.54
N LYS A 16 2.40 9.85 -2.12
CA LYS A 16 1.80 11.18 -2.00
C LYS A 16 2.31 12.09 -3.11
N ALA A 17 1.41 12.88 -3.67
CA ALA A 17 1.75 13.88 -4.68
C ALA A 17 0.86 15.11 -4.48
N ILE A 18 1.11 16.15 -5.26
CA ILE A 18 0.30 17.37 -5.28
C ILE A 18 -0.31 17.49 -6.67
N ASN A 19 -1.61 17.68 -6.75
CA ASN A 19 -2.30 17.81 -8.03
C ASN A 19 -2.15 19.24 -8.60
N GLU A 20 -2.77 19.47 -9.76
CA GLU A 20 -2.69 20.77 -10.46
C GLU A 20 -3.23 21.94 -9.64
N ASN A 21 -4.14 21.66 -8.71
CA ASN A 21 -4.76 22.69 -7.86
C ASN A 21 -4.00 22.89 -6.54
N GLY A 22 -2.83 22.25 -6.38
CA GLY A 22 -2.06 22.35 -5.15
C GLY A 22 -2.58 21.48 -4.01
N GLU A 23 -3.49 20.55 -4.29
CA GLU A 23 -4.07 19.68 -3.28
C GLU A 23 -3.27 18.37 -3.14
N PRO A 24 -3.04 17.89 -1.91
CA PRO A 24 -2.37 16.61 -1.73
C PRO A 24 -3.29 15.47 -2.14
N ILE A 25 -2.70 14.49 -2.83
CA ILE A 25 -3.38 13.31 -3.33
C ILE A 25 -2.57 12.07 -3.01
N ILE A 26 -3.25 10.92 -2.89
CA ILE A 26 -2.65 9.64 -2.55
C ILE A 26 -3.04 8.61 -3.61
N PHE A 27 -2.07 7.79 -4.03
CA PHE A 27 -2.26 6.77 -5.04
C PHE A 27 -2.79 5.47 -4.46
N ALA A 28 -3.91 4.97 -5.00
CA ALA A 28 -4.51 3.71 -4.59
C ALA A 28 -4.68 2.80 -5.80
N THR A 29 -4.58 1.49 -5.58
CA THR A 29 -4.70 0.48 -6.64
C THR A 29 -5.82 -0.50 -6.32
N GLN A 30 -6.45 -1.03 -7.38
CA GLN A 30 -7.48 -2.05 -7.25
C GLN A 30 -6.89 -3.41 -7.59
N ARG A 31 -7.08 -4.38 -6.69
CA ARG A 31 -6.55 -5.73 -6.90
C ARG A 31 -7.25 -6.40 -8.08
N GLY A 32 -6.46 -6.91 -9.02
CA GLY A 32 -6.96 -7.48 -10.26
C GLY A 32 -7.16 -8.99 -10.26
N TYR A 33 -6.69 -9.71 -9.22
CA TYR A 33 -6.77 -11.17 -9.18
C TYR A 33 -6.72 -11.69 -7.74
N GLY A 34 -7.00 -12.98 -7.58
CA GLY A 34 -6.89 -13.68 -6.31
C GLY A 34 -8.01 -13.36 -5.33
N GLU A 35 -7.76 -13.65 -4.06
CA GLU A 35 -8.67 -13.30 -2.98
C GLU A 35 -8.80 -11.78 -2.87
N PHE A 36 -10.00 -11.32 -2.57
CA PHE A 36 -10.31 -9.90 -2.45
C PHE A 36 -10.16 -9.12 -3.77
N LYS A 37 -10.26 -9.81 -4.93
CA LYS A 37 -10.28 -9.16 -6.23
C LYS A 37 -11.33 -8.04 -6.22
N GLY A 38 -10.95 -6.86 -6.73
CA GLY A 38 -11.81 -5.69 -6.74
C GLY A 38 -11.67 -4.79 -5.53
N GLY A 39 -11.00 -5.28 -4.46
CA GLY A 39 -10.71 -4.44 -3.30
C GLY A 39 -9.58 -3.46 -3.57
N TRP A 40 -9.63 -2.33 -2.89
CA TRP A 40 -8.62 -1.28 -3.03
C TRP A 40 -7.56 -1.38 -1.95
N GLU A 41 -6.32 -1.08 -2.32
CA GLU A 41 -5.17 -1.19 -1.43
C GLU A 41 -4.08 -0.23 -1.84
N PHE A 42 -3.09 -0.06 -0.96
CA PHE A 42 -1.87 0.62 -1.33
C PHE A 42 -0.91 -0.39 -1.95
N PRO A 43 -0.20 -0.02 -3.03
CA PRO A 43 0.71 -0.96 -3.68
C PRO A 43 1.88 -1.35 -2.78
N GLY A 44 2.35 -2.57 -2.93
CA GLY A 44 3.46 -3.12 -2.16
C GLY A 44 3.51 -4.62 -2.30
N GLY A 45 4.10 -5.30 -1.34
CA GLY A 45 4.21 -6.75 -1.38
C GLY A 45 5.04 -7.32 -0.25
N LYS A 46 5.44 -8.57 -0.40
CA LYS A 46 6.16 -9.30 0.65
C LYS A 46 7.61 -8.87 0.78
N ILE A 47 8.09 -8.82 2.03
CA ILE A 47 9.51 -8.61 2.32
C ILE A 47 10.22 -9.95 2.08
N GLU A 48 11.28 -9.93 1.28
CA GLU A 48 12.10 -11.11 1.03
C GLU A 48 13.24 -11.21 2.05
N ALA A 49 13.80 -12.41 2.18
CA ALA A 49 14.90 -12.66 3.11
C ALA A 49 16.08 -11.72 2.79
N GLY A 50 16.62 -11.09 3.84
CA GLY A 50 17.76 -10.19 3.68
C GLY A 50 17.44 -8.77 3.30
N GLU A 51 16.17 -8.47 3.01
CA GLU A 51 15.75 -7.10 2.69
C GLU A 51 15.29 -6.34 3.92
N THR A 52 15.61 -5.04 3.95
CA THR A 52 14.92 -4.13 4.87
C THR A 52 13.52 -3.85 4.32
N PRO A 53 12.56 -3.40 5.15
CA PRO A 53 11.24 -3.02 4.64
C PRO A 53 11.32 -1.97 3.52
N GLN A 54 12.22 -1.00 3.64
CA GLN A 54 12.39 0.06 2.64
C GLN A 54 12.90 -0.50 1.31
N GLU A 55 13.87 -1.41 1.36
CA GLU A 55 14.40 -2.07 0.16
C GLU A 55 13.32 -2.90 -0.53
N ALA A 56 12.56 -3.66 0.25
CA ALA A 56 11.46 -4.47 -0.28
C ALA A 56 10.43 -3.58 -1.00
N LEU A 57 10.09 -2.45 -0.39
CA LEU A 57 9.09 -1.55 -0.97
C LEU A 57 9.56 -0.95 -2.29
N LYS A 58 10.81 -0.50 -2.36
CA LYS A 58 11.37 0.02 -3.61
C LYS A 58 11.35 -1.04 -4.71
N ARG A 59 11.73 -2.28 -4.37
CA ARG A 59 11.72 -3.39 -5.32
C ARG A 59 10.31 -3.70 -5.80
N GLU A 60 9.36 -3.81 -4.89
CA GLU A 60 7.96 -4.14 -5.24
C GLU A 60 7.34 -3.08 -6.15
N ILE A 61 7.56 -1.80 -5.87
CA ILE A 61 7.01 -0.72 -6.70
C ILE A 61 7.67 -0.71 -8.09
N MET A 62 8.96 -1.00 -8.17
CA MET A 62 9.62 -1.14 -9.46
C MET A 62 9.05 -2.32 -10.26
N GLU A 63 8.85 -3.47 -9.61
CA GLU A 63 8.31 -4.66 -10.27
C GLU A 63 6.86 -4.47 -10.72
N GLU A 64 6.02 -3.87 -9.87
CA GLU A 64 4.59 -3.76 -10.12
C GLU A 64 4.18 -2.55 -10.97
N LEU A 65 4.89 -1.44 -10.84
CA LEU A 65 4.48 -0.16 -11.41
C LEU A 65 5.55 0.48 -12.29
N ASP A 66 6.71 -0.17 -12.45
CA ASP A 66 7.84 0.35 -13.23
C ASP A 66 8.22 1.78 -12.80
N THR A 67 8.23 2.02 -11.51
CA THR A 67 8.42 3.35 -10.92
C THR A 67 9.42 3.29 -9.79
N GLU A 68 10.34 4.26 -9.76
CA GLU A 68 11.28 4.46 -8.68
C GLU A 68 10.66 5.41 -7.66
N ILE A 69 10.65 5.01 -6.38
CA ILE A 69 10.14 5.84 -5.29
C ILE A 69 11.23 6.11 -4.26
N SER A 70 11.06 7.20 -3.51
CA SER A 70 11.76 7.41 -2.26
C SER A 70 10.83 6.97 -1.14
N VAL A 71 11.38 6.27 -0.14
CA VAL A 71 10.62 5.80 1.01
C VAL A 71 10.90 6.73 2.18
N GLY A 72 9.86 7.38 2.69
CA GLY A 72 9.95 8.31 3.80
C GLY A 72 9.65 7.66 5.14
N GLU A 73 8.93 8.38 5.98
CA GLU A 73 8.62 7.92 7.34
C GLU A 73 7.62 6.77 7.38
N LEU A 74 7.80 5.88 8.34
CA LEU A 74 6.81 4.85 8.67
C LEU A 74 5.56 5.56 9.21
N ILE A 75 4.42 5.26 8.60
CA ILE A 75 3.14 5.79 9.08
C ILE A 75 2.69 4.95 10.27
N GLU A 76 2.61 3.65 10.05
CA GLU A 76 2.12 2.69 11.04
C GLU A 76 2.43 1.28 10.58
N THR A 77 2.59 0.34 11.53
CA THR A 77 2.63 -1.08 11.23
C THR A 77 1.25 -1.65 11.58
N ILE A 78 0.57 -2.18 10.58
CA ILE A 78 -0.77 -2.75 10.75
C ILE A 78 -0.65 -4.24 11.00
N GLU A 79 -1.27 -4.70 12.09
CA GLU A 79 -1.39 -6.11 12.42
C GLU A 79 -2.84 -6.55 12.21
N TYR A 80 -3.05 -7.55 11.36
CA TYR A 80 -4.39 -8.00 11.04
C TYR A 80 -4.46 -9.53 10.90
N ASP A 81 -5.42 -10.14 11.56
CA ASP A 81 -5.64 -11.59 11.50
C ASP A 81 -6.67 -11.93 10.41
N TYR A 82 -6.17 -12.49 9.30
CA TYR A 82 -7.04 -13.14 8.33
C TYR A 82 -7.31 -14.58 8.80
N PRO A 83 -8.33 -15.26 8.26
CA PRO A 83 -8.68 -16.61 8.76
C PRO A 83 -7.51 -17.62 8.74
N THR A 84 -6.59 -17.51 7.80
CA THR A 84 -5.52 -18.51 7.60
C THR A 84 -4.12 -17.98 7.91
N PHE A 85 -3.96 -16.69 8.16
CA PHE A 85 -2.64 -16.12 8.44
C PHE A 85 -2.75 -14.79 9.17
N HIS A 86 -1.65 -14.39 9.80
CA HIS A 86 -1.50 -13.08 10.43
C HIS A 86 -0.74 -12.17 9.48
N LEU A 87 -1.29 -11.01 9.16
CA LEU A 87 -0.64 -10.00 8.34
C LEU A 87 0.06 -8.96 9.21
N SER A 88 1.32 -8.69 8.92
CA SER A 88 2.07 -7.58 9.51
C SER A 88 2.50 -6.67 8.36
N MET A 89 1.92 -5.48 8.28
CA MET A 89 2.10 -4.57 7.15
C MET A 89 2.70 -3.23 7.59
N ASP A 90 3.93 -2.97 7.13
CA ASP A 90 4.59 -1.69 7.37
C ASP A 90 4.20 -0.71 6.26
N CYS A 91 3.53 0.37 6.62
CA CYS A 91 3.05 1.40 5.69
C CYS A 91 3.93 2.64 5.77
N PHE A 92 4.47 3.06 4.64
CA PHE A 92 5.39 4.21 4.56
C PHE A 92 4.85 5.31 3.66
N TRP A 93 5.10 6.56 4.06
CA TRP A 93 4.96 7.68 3.14
C TRP A 93 6.02 7.56 2.05
N CYS A 94 5.59 7.71 0.78
CA CYS A 94 6.51 7.61 -0.36
C CYS A 94 6.26 8.73 -1.37
N GLU A 95 7.28 9.02 -2.17
CA GLU A 95 7.19 9.97 -3.26
C GLU A 95 7.79 9.36 -4.52
N ILE A 96 7.27 9.76 -5.68
CA ILE A 96 7.80 9.31 -6.97
C ILE A 96 9.10 10.06 -7.25
N VAL A 97 10.15 9.30 -7.56
CA VAL A 97 11.42 9.85 -8.04
C VAL A 97 11.44 9.85 -9.56
N LYS A 98 11.03 8.72 -10.18
CA LYS A 98 11.04 8.55 -11.63
C LYS A 98 10.06 7.47 -12.03
N GLY A 99 9.29 7.69 -13.09
CA GLY A 99 8.37 6.72 -13.64
C GLY A 99 6.94 7.23 -13.70
N ASP A 100 6.08 6.48 -14.38
CA ASP A 100 4.70 6.90 -14.69
C ASP A 100 3.62 6.04 -14.02
N LEU A 101 3.96 5.22 -13.05
CA LEU A 101 3.03 4.31 -12.36
C LEU A 101 2.29 3.41 -13.36
N VAL A 102 3.05 2.62 -14.12
CA VAL A 102 2.50 1.70 -15.12
C VAL A 102 1.84 0.51 -14.43
N LEU A 103 0.55 0.31 -14.67
CA LEU A 103 -0.19 -0.81 -14.06
C LEU A 103 0.13 -2.12 -14.81
N LYS A 104 0.80 -3.05 -14.15
CA LYS A 104 1.13 -4.37 -14.70
C LYS A 104 0.20 -5.46 -14.18
N GLU A 105 -0.19 -5.38 -12.93
CA GLU A 105 -0.96 -6.43 -12.25
C GLU A 105 -2.29 -5.94 -11.67
N HIS A 106 -2.47 -4.65 -11.55
CA HIS A 106 -3.67 -4.06 -10.95
C HIS A 106 -4.72 -3.81 -12.03
N GLU A 107 -5.99 -3.93 -11.64
CA GLU A 107 -7.11 -3.69 -12.55
C GLU A 107 -7.34 -2.21 -12.81
N ALA A 108 -7.15 -1.38 -11.79
CA ALA A 108 -7.34 0.06 -11.87
C ALA A 108 -6.51 0.78 -10.82
N ALA A 109 -6.41 2.09 -10.96
CA ALA A 109 -5.76 2.95 -9.99
C ALA A 109 -6.45 4.30 -9.96
N LYS A 110 -6.33 4.98 -8.81
CA LYS A 110 -6.87 6.33 -8.63
C LYS A 110 -5.94 7.16 -7.76
N TRP A 111 -5.88 8.45 -8.06
CA TRP A 111 -5.36 9.44 -7.15
C TRP A 111 -6.52 9.98 -6.33
N LEU A 112 -6.42 9.93 -5.01
CA LEU A 112 -7.50 10.30 -4.10
C LEU A 112 -7.11 11.51 -3.26
N LYS A 113 -8.01 12.50 -3.19
CA LYS A 113 -7.91 13.59 -2.23
C LYS A 113 -8.40 13.08 -0.87
N LYS A 114 -8.11 13.81 0.20
CA LYS A 114 -8.52 13.43 1.56
C LYS A 114 -10.01 13.09 1.65
N GLU A 115 -10.86 13.94 1.09
CA GLU A 115 -12.31 13.75 1.11
C GLU A 115 -12.80 12.59 0.24
N GLN A 116 -11.92 12.04 -0.59
CA GLN A 116 -12.24 10.90 -1.47
C GLN A 116 -11.77 9.56 -0.91
N LEU A 117 -11.10 9.55 0.22
CA LEU A 117 -10.56 8.30 0.79
C LEU A 117 -11.64 7.26 1.11
N ASP A 118 -12.88 7.68 1.33
CA ASP A 118 -13.99 6.76 1.57
C ASP A 118 -14.75 6.38 0.29
N ASP A 119 -14.33 6.87 -0.87
CA ASP A 119 -15.00 6.59 -2.15
C ASP A 119 -14.70 5.20 -2.72
N VAL A 120 -13.75 4.49 -2.16
CA VAL A 120 -13.36 3.15 -2.60
C VAL A 120 -13.49 2.15 -1.47
N GLU A 121 -13.69 0.88 -1.81
CA GLU A 121 -13.77 -0.20 -0.84
C GLU A 121 -12.39 -0.75 -0.54
N TRP A 122 -11.79 -0.28 0.55
CA TRP A 122 -10.48 -0.73 0.99
C TRP A 122 -10.50 -2.17 1.50
N LEU A 123 -9.42 -2.90 1.26
CA LEU A 123 -9.22 -4.21 1.87
C LEU A 123 -9.15 -4.06 3.40
N PRO A 124 -9.52 -5.10 4.16
CA PRO A 124 -9.63 -4.99 5.63
C PRO A 124 -8.40 -4.39 6.32
N ALA A 125 -7.20 -4.81 5.94
CA ALA A 125 -5.98 -4.28 6.55
C ALA A 125 -5.77 -2.81 6.24
N ASP A 126 -6.16 -2.37 5.04
CA ASP A 126 -6.00 -0.97 4.61
C ASP A 126 -7.00 -0.03 5.28
N VAL A 127 -8.15 -0.53 5.70
CA VAL A 127 -9.15 0.29 6.43
C VAL A 127 -8.52 0.91 7.67
N THR A 128 -7.68 0.18 8.37
CA THR A 128 -7.04 0.69 9.60
C THR A 128 -6.09 1.84 9.31
N ILE A 129 -5.26 1.72 8.27
CA ILE A 129 -4.29 2.78 7.94
C ILE A 129 -4.97 4.05 7.43
N ILE A 130 -6.14 3.93 6.81
CA ILE A 130 -6.88 5.10 6.31
C ILE A 130 -7.22 6.07 7.45
N LYS A 131 -7.53 5.57 8.62
CA LYS A 131 -7.82 6.42 9.79
C LYS A 131 -6.60 7.26 10.18
N THR A 132 -5.43 6.64 10.19
CA THR A 132 -4.18 7.33 10.52
C THR A 132 -3.82 8.34 9.42
N ILE A 133 -3.99 7.96 8.16
CA ILE A 133 -3.73 8.84 7.02
C ILE A 133 -4.62 10.09 7.09
N LYS A 134 -5.91 9.93 7.38
CA LYS A 134 -6.83 11.08 7.49
C LYS A 134 -6.39 12.08 8.54
N ALA A 135 -5.77 11.62 9.61
CA ALA A 135 -5.31 12.51 10.69
C ALA A 135 -4.05 13.29 10.29
N GLU A 136 -3.23 12.75 9.38
CA GLU A 136 -1.95 13.34 8.98
C GLU A 136 -1.95 14.00 7.60
N PHE A 137 -2.97 13.75 6.83
CA PHE A 137 -3.05 14.12 5.41
C PHE A 137 -3.61 15.53 5.16
#